data_18ef534df571cf8bf45023a661c01c6e
#
_entry.id   18ef534df571cf8bf45023a661c01c6e
#
_cell.length_a   1.000
_cell.length_b   1.000
_cell.length_c   1.000
_cell.angle_alpha   90.00
_cell.angle_beta   90.00
_cell.angle_gamma   90.00
#
_symmetry.space_group_name_H-M   'P 1'
#
loop_
_entity.id
_entity.type
_entity.pdbx_description
1 polymer ?
#
loop_
_entity_poly.entity_id
_entity_poly.type
_entity_poly.pdbx_seq_one_letter_code
_entity_poly.pdbx_strand_id
1 'polypeptide(L)'
;MPASRPAILYIGEVRDTETAAEVVKAASNGMLVITTVHAGDPAGAILRVVSLAEQSMGDTAAVSVAQALRLVVHQSLSFAKSSDGWGRGHYEAIVLASDGASHPVANHIRKGTFPNMREVWTQQNIRIKNCRAEPADGVLHALLGNK
;
A
#
# COMPACT_ATOMS: atom_id res chain seq x y z
N MET A 1 -9.62 -16.04 -28.88
CA MET A 1 -8.36 -15.40 -28.42
C MET A 1 -7.99 -16.01 -27.09
N PRO A 2 -6.76 -16.46 -26.85
CA PRO A 2 -6.40 -16.90 -25.51
C PRO A 2 -6.48 -15.71 -24.58
N ALA A 3 -7.16 -15.87 -23.44
CA ALA A 3 -7.19 -14.89 -22.37
C ALA A 3 -5.73 -14.56 -21.99
N SER A 4 -5.33 -13.29 -22.14
CA SER A 4 -4.01 -12.85 -21.75
C SER A 4 -3.83 -13.16 -20.27
N ARG A 5 -2.82 -13.95 -19.93
CA ARG A 5 -2.45 -14.21 -18.54
C ARG A 5 -2.19 -12.86 -17.87
N PRO A 6 -2.60 -12.66 -16.63
CA PRO A 6 -2.29 -11.43 -15.91
C PRO A 6 -0.76 -11.25 -15.91
N ALA A 7 -0.30 -10.14 -16.46
CA ALA A 7 1.10 -9.81 -16.46
C ALA A 7 1.47 -9.17 -15.11
N ILE A 8 2.66 -9.45 -14.62
CA ILE A 8 3.24 -8.78 -13.46
C ILE A 8 4.17 -7.70 -14.00
N LEU A 9 3.95 -6.47 -13.55
CA LEU A 9 4.80 -5.32 -13.85
C LEU A 9 5.56 -4.91 -12.58
N TYR A 10 6.89 -4.92 -12.66
CA TYR A 10 7.73 -4.38 -11.59
C TYR A 10 8.33 -3.05 -12.03
N ILE A 11 8.11 -2.01 -11.22
CA ILE A 11 8.68 -0.68 -11.38
C ILE A 11 9.44 -0.34 -10.12
N GLY A 12 10.74 -0.11 -10.24
CA GLY A 12 11.63 0.08 -9.09
C GLY A 12 11.17 1.18 -8.14
N GLU A 13 10.74 2.34 -8.69
CA GLU A 13 10.26 3.46 -7.88
C GLU A 13 9.37 4.40 -8.69
N VAL A 14 8.33 4.94 -8.04
CA VAL A 14 7.52 6.04 -8.59
C VAL A 14 8.06 7.37 -8.08
N ARG A 15 8.63 8.18 -8.98
CA ARG A 15 9.23 9.49 -8.66
C ARG A 15 8.53 10.66 -9.31
N ASP A 16 7.91 10.45 -10.45
CA ASP A 16 7.35 11.47 -11.34
C ASP A 16 5.92 11.15 -11.77
N THR A 17 5.30 12.14 -12.39
CA THR A 17 3.91 12.13 -12.84
C THR A 17 3.65 11.06 -13.89
N GLU A 18 4.56 10.91 -14.84
CA GLU A 18 4.41 9.97 -15.97
C GLU A 18 4.43 8.54 -15.47
N THR A 19 5.45 8.19 -14.66
CA THR A 19 5.56 6.88 -14.03
C THR A 19 4.35 6.57 -13.15
N ALA A 20 3.86 7.53 -12.35
CA ALA A 20 2.69 7.34 -11.52
C ALA A 20 1.44 7.04 -12.34
N ALA A 21 1.21 7.80 -13.42
CA ALA A 21 0.06 7.60 -14.29
C ALA A 21 0.11 6.21 -14.97
N GLU A 22 1.27 5.79 -15.45
CA GLU A 22 1.44 4.48 -16.10
C GLU A 22 1.24 3.32 -15.11
N VAL A 23 1.76 3.42 -13.87
CA VAL A 23 1.51 2.46 -12.79
C VAL A 23 0.01 2.30 -12.53
N VAL A 24 -0.70 3.42 -12.37
CA VAL A 24 -2.13 3.41 -12.08
C VAL A 24 -2.94 2.85 -13.24
N LYS A 25 -2.62 3.22 -14.48
CA LYS A 25 -3.26 2.68 -15.70
C LYS A 25 -3.04 1.18 -15.84
N ALA A 26 -1.80 0.70 -15.66
CA ALA A 26 -1.47 -0.71 -15.75
C ALA A 26 -2.25 -1.54 -14.72
N ALA A 27 -2.29 -1.06 -13.46
CA ALA A 27 -3.05 -1.71 -12.39
C ALA A 27 -4.56 -1.71 -12.66
N SER A 28 -5.11 -0.60 -13.18
CA SER A 28 -6.54 -0.51 -13.56
C SER A 28 -6.91 -1.44 -14.71
N ASN A 29 -5.96 -1.77 -15.57
CA ASN A 29 -6.11 -2.72 -16.65
C ASN A 29 -5.93 -4.19 -16.23
N GLY A 30 -5.82 -4.46 -14.92
CA GLY A 30 -5.77 -5.81 -14.37
C GLY A 30 -4.36 -6.41 -14.25
N MET A 31 -3.30 -5.62 -14.44
CA MET A 31 -1.93 -6.08 -14.18
C MET A 31 -1.64 -6.05 -12.67
N LEU A 32 -0.91 -7.03 -12.16
CA LEU A 32 -0.29 -6.92 -10.83
C LEU A 32 0.92 -6.00 -10.94
N VAL A 33 0.83 -4.82 -10.34
CA VAL A 33 1.93 -3.86 -10.32
C VAL A 33 2.59 -3.87 -8.95
N ILE A 34 3.92 -3.99 -8.93
CA ILE A 34 4.75 -3.91 -7.73
C ILE A 34 5.71 -2.74 -7.91
N THR A 35 5.68 -1.80 -6.97
CA THR A 35 6.56 -0.62 -7.01
C THR A 35 6.94 -0.14 -5.62
N THR A 36 7.93 0.75 -5.53
CA THR A 36 8.30 1.43 -4.30
C THR A 36 8.04 2.92 -4.38
N VAL A 37 7.82 3.52 -3.21
CA VAL A 37 7.60 4.97 -3.07
C VAL A 37 8.26 5.43 -1.77
N HIS A 38 9.00 6.53 -1.80
CA HIS A 38 9.52 7.15 -0.59
C HIS A 38 8.41 7.94 0.14
N ALA A 39 8.09 7.53 1.36
CA ALA A 39 7.11 8.20 2.22
C ALA A 39 7.38 7.89 3.70
N GLY A 40 6.88 8.73 4.60
CA GLY A 40 7.04 8.57 6.04
C GLY A 40 6.11 7.53 6.67
N ASP A 41 5.01 7.17 5.98
CA ASP A 41 4.02 6.20 6.41
C ASP A 41 3.19 5.67 5.23
N PRO A 42 2.33 4.64 5.44
CA PRO A 42 1.49 4.08 4.37
C PRO A 42 0.56 5.09 3.71
N ALA A 43 -0.05 6.00 4.46
CA ALA A 43 -0.96 7.00 3.92
C ALA A 43 -0.23 8.01 3.05
N GLY A 44 0.95 8.47 3.48
CA GLY A 44 1.83 9.33 2.70
C GLY A 44 2.30 8.68 1.40
N ALA A 45 2.56 7.38 1.40
CA ALA A 45 2.90 6.65 0.18
C ALA A 45 1.73 6.67 -0.83
N ILE A 46 0.52 6.39 -0.37
CA ILE A 46 -0.68 6.42 -1.21
C ILE A 46 -0.94 7.84 -1.71
N LEU A 47 -0.91 8.83 -0.82
CA LEU A 47 -1.11 10.24 -1.18
C LEU A 47 -0.11 10.69 -2.26
N ARG A 48 1.16 10.29 -2.13
CA ARG A 48 2.18 10.64 -3.12
C ARG A 48 1.87 10.06 -4.50
N VAL A 49 1.48 8.79 -4.58
CA VAL A 49 1.08 8.16 -5.86
C VAL A 49 -0.14 8.86 -6.44
N VAL A 50 -1.17 9.13 -5.64
CA VAL A 50 -2.38 9.84 -6.08
C VAL A 50 -2.03 11.21 -6.61
N SER A 51 -1.30 12.04 -5.84
CA SER A 51 -0.97 13.41 -6.22
C SER A 51 -0.09 13.50 -7.47
N LEU A 52 0.83 12.54 -7.67
CA LEU A 52 1.61 12.47 -8.90
C LEU A 52 0.73 12.06 -10.09
N ALA A 53 -0.13 11.06 -9.93
CA ALA A 53 -1.01 10.59 -10.99
C ALA A 53 -2.08 11.63 -11.38
N GLU A 54 -2.58 12.42 -10.42
CA GLU A 54 -3.58 13.48 -10.64
C GLU A 54 -3.10 14.54 -11.62
N GLN A 55 -1.80 14.84 -11.67
CA GLN A 55 -1.23 15.81 -12.60
C GLN A 55 -1.44 15.42 -14.08
N SER A 56 -1.56 14.12 -14.36
CA SER A 56 -1.78 13.57 -15.71
C SER A 56 -3.21 13.04 -15.91
N MET A 57 -3.82 12.47 -14.87
CA MET A 57 -5.11 11.78 -14.95
C MET A 57 -6.28 12.58 -14.38
N GLY A 58 -6.00 13.71 -13.70
CA GLY A 58 -7.02 14.48 -13.01
C GLY A 58 -7.72 13.69 -11.90
N ASP A 59 -8.96 14.02 -11.61
CA ASP A 59 -9.76 13.44 -10.52
C ASP A 59 -9.96 11.91 -10.61
N THR A 60 -9.71 11.31 -11.76
CA THR A 60 -9.83 9.86 -11.95
C THR A 60 -8.70 9.09 -11.27
N ALA A 61 -7.58 9.73 -10.96
CA ALA A 61 -6.44 9.09 -10.32
C ALA A 61 -6.79 8.48 -8.96
N ALA A 62 -7.41 9.26 -8.08
CA ALA A 62 -7.81 8.81 -6.74
C ALA A 62 -8.78 7.61 -6.82
N VAL A 63 -9.76 7.65 -7.73
CA VAL A 63 -10.70 6.54 -7.92
C VAL A 63 -9.99 5.29 -8.41
N SER A 64 -9.08 5.43 -9.38
CA SER A 64 -8.32 4.32 -9.95
C SER A 64 -7.38 3.68 -8.92
N VAL A 65 -6.66 4.49 -8.16
CA VAL A 65 -5.81 4.00 -7.06
C VAL A 65 -6.66 3.28 -6.00
N ALA A 66 -7.80 3.84 -5.60
CA ALA A 66 -8.70 3.24 -4.62
C ALA A 66 -9.20 1.85 -5.05
N GLN A 67 -9.44 1.65 -6.34
CA GLN A 67 -9.89 0.37 -6.90
C GLN A 67 -8.75 -0.63 -7.07
N ALA A 68 -7.59 -0.17 -7.49
CA ALA A 68 -6.45 -1.02 -7.86
C ALA A 68 -5.58 -1.41 -6.68
N LEU A 69 -5.50 -0.59 -5.62
CA LEU A 69 -4.63 -0.83 -4.47
C LEU A 69 -4.99 -2.13 -3.77
N ARG A 70 -3.96 -2.94 -3.48
CA ARG A 70 -4.10 -4.20 -2.72
C ARG A 70 -3.31 -4.20 -1.45
N LEU A 71 -2.07 -3.70 -1.48
CA LEU A 71 -1.18 -3.78 -0.34
C LEU A 71 -0.19 -2.63 -0.33
N VAL A 72 0.05 -2.06 0.83
CA VAL A 72 1.18 -1.17 1.12
C VAL A 72 1.96 -1.76 2.28
N VAL A 73 3.27 -1.89 2.11
CA VAL A 73 4.18 -2.26 3.20
C VAL A 73 5.13 -1.10 3.42
N HIS A 74 4.99 -0.43 4.54
CA HIS A 74 5.92 0.61 4.97
C HIS A 74 6.96 0.00 5.89
N GLN A 75 8.22 0.31 5.64
CA GLN A 75 9.35 -0.23 6.38
C GLN A 75 10.14 0.90 7.02
N SER A 76 10.50 0.75 8.28
CA SER A 76 11.40 1.64 8.98
C SER A 76 12.50 0.86 9.67
N LEU A 77 13.71 1.44 9.69
CA LEU A 77 14.86 0.92 10.40
C LEU A 77 15.36 1.99 11.35
N SER A 78 15.40 1.68 12.61
CA SER A 78 15.98 2.53 13.66
C SER A 78 17.14 1.82 14.36
N PHE A 79 18.11 2.60 14.83
CA PHE A 79 19.26 2.08 15.57
C PHE A 79 19.21 2.62 16.99
N ALA A 80 19.16 1.72 17.97
CA ALA A 80 19.36 2.09 19.37
C ALA A 80 20.86 2.27 19.63
N LYS A 81 21.25 3.40 20.23
CA LYS A 81 22.63 3.57 20.71
C LYS A 81 22.89 2.60 21.87
N SER A 82 23.93 1.78 21.76
CA SER A 82 24.44 0.99 22.85
C SER A 82 25.64 1.68 23.49
N SER A 83 25.88 1.43 24.79
CA SER A 83 27.00 1.99 25.55
C SER A 83 28.39 1.61 25.00
N ASP A 84 28.49 0.54 24.24
CA ASP A 84 29.66 -0.02 23.57
C ASP A 84 29.84 0.42 22.12
N GLY A 85 29.01 1.37 21.63
CA GLY A 85 29.15 1.96 20.28
C GLY A 85 28.46 1.18 19.15
N TRP A 86 28.05 -0.07 19.38
CA TRP A 86 27.34 -0.89 18.41
C TRP A 86 25.87 -0.99 18.77
N GLY A 87 25.03 -0.20 18.09
CA GLY A 87 23.58 -0.23 18.31
C GLY A 87 22.91 -1.43 17.61
N ARG A 88 21.90 -2.02 18.26
CA ARG A 88 21.01 -2.98 17.59
C ARG A 88 20.07 -2.24 16.66
N GLY A 89 20.02 -2.67 15.40
CA GLY A 89 18.98 -2.23 14.47
C GLY A 89 17.61 -2.79 14.88
N HIS A 90 16.61 -1.91 14.98
CA HIS A 90 15.21 -2.30 15.13
C HIS A 90 14.50 -2.06 13.80
N TYR A 91 13.96 -3.13 13.25
CA TYR A 91 13.17 -3.12 12.02
C TYR A 91 11.69 -3.18 12.36
N GLU A 92 10.91 -2.29 11.79
CA GLU A 92 9.46 -2.29 11.90
C GLU A 92 8.83 -2.29 10.50
N ALA A 93 7.81 -3.10 10.31
CA ALA A 93 6.99 -3.08 9.12
C ALA A 93 5.53 -2.78 9.50
N ILE A 94 4.93 -1.83 8.80
CA ILE A 94 3.51 -1.50 8.89
C ILE A 94 2.85 -1.95 7.60
N VAL A 95 1.81 -2.76 7.72
CA VAL A 95 1.06 -3.31 6.58
C VAL A 95 -0.31 -2.65 6.52
N LEU A 96 -0.69 -2.20 5.33
CA LEU A 96 -2.01 -1.69 5.01
C LEU A 96 -2.54 -2.42 3.79
N ALA A 97 -3.60 -3.19 3.97
CA ALA A 97 -4.25 -3.93 2.90
C ALA A 97 -5.59 -3.30 2.49
N SER A 98 -5.99 -3.51 1.23
CA SER A 98 -7.27 -3.07 0.68
C SER A 98 -7.81 -4.14 -0.28
N ASP A 99 -9.11 -4.36 -0.27
CA ASP A 99 -9.81 -5.23 -1.24
C ASP A 99 -10.32 -4.45 -2.46
N GLY A 100 -10.08 -3.14 -2.50
CA GLY A 100 -10.50 -2.25 -3.57
C GLY A 100 -11.83 -1.56 -3.29
N ALA A 101 -12.95 -2.06 -3.83
CA ALA A 101 -14.16 -1.25 -4.02
C ALA A 101 -14.83 -0.69 -2.74
N SER A 102 -14.99 -1.46 -1.69
CA SER A 102 -15.76 -1.08 -0.48
C SER A 102 -14.94 -0.99 0.80
N HIS A 103 -13.67 -1.29 0.75
CA HIS A 103 -12.80 -1.25 1.92
C HIS A 103 -12.65 0.18 2.47
N PRO A 104 -12.52 0.37 3.80
CA PRO A 104 -12.29 1.68 4.40
C PRO A 104 -11.14 2.46 3.77
N VAL A 105 -10.03 1.79 3.44
CA VAL A 105 -8.87 2.39 2.75
C VAL A 105 -9.29 3.03 1.43
N ALA A 106 -10.03 2.30 0.59
CA ALA A 106 -10.51 2.81 -0.70
C ALA A 106 -11.43 4.03 -0.52
N ASN A 107 -12.28 4.03 0.51
CA ASN A 107 -13.14 5.17 0.83
C ASN A 107 -12.34 6.39 1.27
N HIS A 108 -11.29 6.21 2.07
CA HIS A 108 -10.41 7.30 2.48
C HIS A 108 -9.64 7.89 1.29
N ILE A 109 -9.18 7.05 0.35
CA ILE A 109 -8.52 7.53 -0.88
C ILE A 109 -9.47 8.41 -1.70
N ARG A 110 -10.69 7.91 -1.98
CA ARG A 110 -11.69 8.67 -2.77
C ARG A 110 -12.10 10.00 -2.14
N LYS A 111 -12.11 10.07 -0.80
CA LYS A 111 -12.50 11.26 -0.04
C LYS A 111 -11.32 12.20 0.27
N GLY A 112 -10.09 11.82 -0.06
CA GLY A 112 -8.90 12.57 0.31
C GLY A 112 -8.61 12.62 1.82
N THR A 113 -9.19 11.71 2.61
CA THR A 113 -9.05 11.67 4.07
C THR A 113 -7.90 10.75 4.52
N PHE A 114 -6.73 10.93 3.94
CA PHE A 114 -5.54 10.09 4.16
C PHE A 114 -5.11 9.95 5.63
N PRO A 115 -5.12 11.01 6.46
CA PRO A 115 -4.72 10.89 7.88
C PRO A 115 -5.57 9.87 8.65
N ASN A 116 -6.84 9.69 8.29
CA ASN A 116 -7.76 8.78 8.96
C ASN A 116 -7.45 7.30 8.69
N MET A 117 -6.62 6.99 7.70
CA MET A 117 -6.17 5.62 7.44
C MET A 117 -5.31 5.05 8.57
N ARG A 118 -4.78 5.89 9.46
CA ARG A 118 -3.96 5.45 10.59
C ARG A 118 -4.70 4.44 11.47
N GLU A 119 -5.97 4.68 11.74
CA GLU A 119 -6.77 3.74 12.50
C GLU A 119 -6.91 2.39 11.79
N VAL A 120 -7.14 2.42 10.48
CA VAL A 120 -7.30 1.21 9.67
C VAL A 120 -6.06 0.32 9.74
N TRP A 121 -4.86 0.87 9.44
CA TRP A 121 -3.65 0.03 9.49
C TRP A 121 -3.27 -0.37 10.90
N THR A 122 -3.58 0.44 11.92
CA THR A 122 -3.34 0.08 13.32
C THR A 122 -4.14 -1.17 13.67
N GLN A 123 -5.43 -1.21 13.33
CA GLN A 123 -6.29 -2.37 13.57
C GLN A 123 -5.83 -3.60 12.78
N GLN A 124 -5.44 -3.43 11.52
CA GLN A 124 -4.91 -4.53 10.71
C GLN A 124 -3.63 -5.12 11.31
N ASN A 125 -2.68 -4.27 11.75
CA ASN A 125 -1.42 -4.74 12.31
C ASN A 125 -1.58 -5.38 13.71
N ILE A 126 -2.55 -4.94 14.52
CA ILE A 126 -2.91 -5.63 15.76
C ILE A 126 -3.43 -7.04 15.46
N ARG A 127 -4.29 -7.19 14.46
CA ARG A 127 -4.81 -8.50 14.05
C ARG A 127 -3.69 -9.42 13.56
N ILE A 128 -2.76 -8.92 12.74
CA ILE A 128 -1.60 -9.70 12.29
C ILE A 128 -0.75 -10.18 13.47
N LYS A 129 -0.45 -9.31 14.43
CA LYS A 129 0.34 -9.68 15.63
C LYS A 129 -0.36 -10.74 16.49
N ASN A 130 -1.68 -10.75 16.49
CA ASN A 130 -2.49 -11.70 17.25
C ASN A 130 -2.75 -13.02 16.49
N CYS A 131 -2.54 -13.05 15.16
CA CYS A 131 -2.53 -14.29 14.40
C CYS A 131 -1.32 -15.12 14.84
N ARG A 132 -1.55 -16.16 15.63
CA ARG A 132 -0.56 -17.22 15.82
C ARG A 132 -0.32 -17.87 14.45
N ALA A 133 0.92 -18.15 14.12
CA ALA A 133 1.42 -18.67 12.85
C ALA A 133 0.42 -19.62 12.14
N GLU A 134 -0.63 -19.05 11.59
CA GLU A 134 -1.60 -19.75 10.77
C GLU A 134 -1.17 -19.71 9.30
N PRO A 135 -1.61 -20.62 8.47
CA PRO A 135 -1.30 -20.61 7.05
C PRO A 135 -1.67 -19.26 6.40
N ALA A 136 -1.09 -18.97 5.24
CA ALA A 136 -1.18 -17.69 4.53
C ALA A 136 -2.61 -17.10 4.42
N ASP A 137 -3.62 -17.97 4.39
CA ASP A 137 -5.05 -17.60 4.35
C ASP A 137 -5.48 -16.87 5.64
N GLY A 138 -4.98 -17.25 6.81
CA GLY A 138 -5.30 -16.60 8.09
C GLY A 138 -4.78 -15.16 8.15
N VAL A 139 -3.61 -14.88 7.57
CA VAL A 139 -3.04 -13.53 7.51
C VAL A 139 -3.89 -12.63 6.64
N LEU A 140 -4.37 -13.12 5.49
CA LEU A 140 -5.21 -12.34 4.58
C LEU A 140 -6.57 -12.01 5.23
N HIS A 141 -7.20 -12.96 5.92
CA HIS A 141 -8.41 -12.73 6.69
C HIS A 141 -8.21 -11.73 7.82
N ALA A 142 -7.07 -11.78 8.51
CA ALA A 142 -6.72 -10.81 9.55
C ALA A 142 -6.58 -9.39 9.01
N LEU A 143 -6.03 -9.23 7.80
CA LEU A 143 -5.82 -7.95 7.15
C LEU A 143 -7.12 -7.32 6.65
N LEU A 144 -7.96 -8.09 5.99
CA LEU A 144 -9.15 -7.59 5.29
C LEU A 144 -10.40 -7.56 6.17
N GLY A 145 -10.39 -8.23 7.32
CA GLY A 145 -11.57 -8.41 8.18
C GLY A 145 -12.49 -9.52 7.63
N ASN A 146 -13.19 -10.19 8.54
CA ASN A 146 -14.24 -11.12 8.14
C ASN A 146 -15.37 -10.34 7.48
N LYS A 147 -15.70 -10.68 6.26
CA LYS A 147 -17.04 -10.51 5.71
C LYS A 147 -17.88 -11.70 6.07
#